data_31c62a07b75ca40be9374b1275ac9b8b
#
_entry.id   31c62a07b75ca40be9374b1275ac9b8b
#
_cell.length_a   1.000
_cell.length_b   1.000
_cell.length_c   1.000
_cell.angle_alpha   90.00
_cell.angle_beta   90.00
_cell.angle_gamma   90.00
#
_symmetry.space_group_name_H-M   'P 1'
#
loop_
_entity.id
_entity.type
_entity.pdbx_description
1 polymer ?
#
loop_
_entity_poly.entity_id
_entity_poly.type
_entity_poly.pdbx_seq_one_letter_code
_entity_poly.pdbx_strand_id
1 'polypeptide(L)'
;VAKDREGRFNSAHTLTRALEDVTLRVEGAEDLHPYPGLASFTEADAEYFFGREAEVEQMWRKLDGPPRLFAIMGPSGAGKSSFIAAGLAANAPTAWGILRTTPGNAAISSLASVIAREMAGDPDAVELLPRFDQHDVAVRVLAAWARQGTHALLVVDQFEELFTQNVPEEQCRFADLLRRFVLEANVHVLLSMRDDFA
;
A
#
# COMPACT_ATOMS: atom_id res chain seq x y z
N VAL A 1 34.40 -11.31 13.70
CA VAL A 1 35.01 -11.53 15.03
C VAL A 1 35.17 -10.16 15.67
N ALA A 2 34.40 -9.88 16.75
CA ALA A 2 34.45 -8.61 17.44
C ALA A 2 35.87 -8.35 17.95
N LYS A 3 36.43 -7.20 17.55
CA LYS A 3 37.76 -6.75 18.00
C LYS A 3 37.73 -6.30 19.47
N ASP A 4 36.56 -5.95 19.98
CA ASP A 4 36.38 -5.49 21.35
C ASP A 4 36.07 -6.67 22.27
N ARG A 5 36.64 -6.62 23.51
CA ARG A 5 36.54 -7.69 24.49
C ARG A 5 35.12 -7.84 25.04
N GLU A 6 34.37 -6.75 25.12
CA GLU A 6 32.99 -6.72 25.60
C GLU A 6 31.96 -7.33 24.60
N GLY A 7 32.30 -7.41 23.29
CA GLY A 7 31.48 -8.00 22.27
C GLY A 7 31.75 -9.51 22.03
N ARG A 8 32.53 -10.18 22.89
CA ARG A 8 32.83 -11.61 22.77
C ARG A 8 31.86 -12.44 23.63
N PHE A 9 31.52 -13.63 23.12
CA PHE A 9 30.74 -14.58 23.91
C PHE A 9 31.54 -15.00 25.19
N ASN A 10 30.88 -14.93 26.32
CA ASN A 10 31.47 -15.17 27.63
C ASN A 10 31.86 -16.63 27.90
N SER A 11 31.35 -17.59 27.07
CA SER A 11 31.66 -19.00 27.14
C SER A 11 31.39 -19.70 25.81
N ALA A 12 32.00 -20.89 25.62
CA ALA A 12 31.70 -21.75 24.49
C ALA A 12 30.20 -22.13 24.44
N HIS A 13 29.59 -22.39 25.59
CA HIS A 13 28.16 -22.68 25.71
C HIS A 13 27.26 -21.55 25.22
N THR A 14 27.62 -20.28 25.49
CA THR A 14 26.86 -19.12 24.99
C THR A 14 26.99 -18.96 23.47
N LEU A 15 28.16 -19.28 22.92
CA LEU A 15 28.37 -19.31 21.47
C LEU A 15 27.57 -20.45 20.81
N THR A 16 27.62 -21.67 21.40
CA THR A 16 26.87 -22.82 20.89
C THR A 16 25.36 -22.52 20.84
N ARG A 17 24.82 -21.95 21.92
CA ARG A 17 23.41 -21.59 22.00
C ARG A 17 23.01 -20.52 20.97
N ALA A 18 23.87 -19.52 20.74
CA ALA A 18 23.64 -18.52 19.72
C ALA A 18 23.71 -19.09 18.30
N LEU A 19 24.58 -20.09 18.07
CA LEU A 19 24.65 -20.81 16.79
C LEU A 19 23.44 -21.73 16.59
N GLU A 20 22.98 -22.42 17.62
CA GLU A 20 21.77 -23.24 17.60
C GLU A 20 20.53 -22.38 17.30
N ASP A 21 20.40 -21.19 17.91
CA ASP A 21 19.32 -20.22 17.62
C ASP A 21 19.35 -19.76 16.15
N VAL A 22 20.54 -19.56 15.59
CA VAL A 22 20.69 -19.22 14.15
C VAL A 22 20.30 -20.41 13.27
N THR A 23 20.74 -21.63 13.65
CA THR A 23 20.42 -22.84 12.89
C THR A 23 18.92 -23.14 12.90
N LEU A 24 18.25 -23.00 14.07
CA LEU A 24 16.80 -23.16 14.19
C LEU A 24 16.03 -22.12 13.37
N ARG A 25 16.53 -20.88 13.29
CA ARG A 25 15.96 -19.84 12.42
C ARG A 25 16.15 -20.16 10.94
N VAL A 26 17.27 -20.76 10.57
CA VAL A 26 17.56 -21.17 9.19
C VAL A 26 16.74 -22.41 8.80
N GLU A 27 16.58 -23.39 9.70
CA GLU A 27 15.77 -24.59 9.45
C GLU A 27 14.26 -24.30 9.41
N GLY A 28 13.79 -23.23 10.10
CA GLY A 28 12.42 -22.69 9.96
C GLY A 28 12.21 -21.79 8.74
N ALA A 29 13.28 -21.51 8.00
CA ALA A 29 13.30 -20.57 6.87
C ALA A 29 13.20 -21.25 5.49
N GLU A 30 12.90 -22.56 5.43
CA GLU A 30 12.81 -23.27 4.13
C GLU A 30 11.72 -22.73 3.17
N ASP A 31 10.77 -21.90 3.67
CA ASP A 31 9.78 -21.19 2.86
C ASP A 31 9.95 -19.65 2.85
N LEU A 32 10.98 -19.12 3.50
CA LEU A 32 11.25 -17.70 3.55
C LEU A 32 12.13 -17.30 2.37
N HIS A 33 11.53 -16.69 1.36
CA HIS A 33 12.23 -16.04 0.25
C HIS A 33 12.39 -14.53 0.54
N PRO A 34 13.45 -14.09 1.27
CA PRO A 34 13.67 -12.69 1.59
C PRO A 34 13.92 -11.81 0.36
N TYR A 35 14.08 -12.46 -0.80
CA TYR A 35 14.24 -11.79 -2.09
C TYR A 35 13.21 -12.34 -3.06
N PRO A 36 12.09 -11.62 -3.30
CA PRO A 36 11.02 -12.07 -4.20
C PRO A 36 11.41 -12.05 -5.69
N GLY A 37 12.67 -11.78 -6.02
CA GLY A 37 13.16 -11.71 -7.39
C GLY A 37 12.54 -10.54 -8.16
N LEU A 38 11.78 -10.84 -9.23
CA LEU A 38 11.08 -9.82 -10.03
C LEU A 38 9.71 -9.44 -9.45
N ALA A 39 9.20 -10.16 -8.44
CA ALA A 39 7.95 -9.82 -7.78
C ALA A 39 8.14 -8.62 -6.84
N SER A 40 7.08 -7.83 -6.67
CA SER A 40 7.07 -6.76 -5.67
C SER A 40 6.92 -7.35 -4.27
N PHE A 41 7.59 -6.75 -3.29
CA PHE A 41 7.30 -7.02 -1.88
C PHE A 41 5.84 -6.74 -1.58
N THR A 42 5.23 -7.60 -0.79
CA THR A 42 3.87 -7.45 -0.25
C THR A 42 3.91 -6.92 1.17
N GLU A 43 2.75 -6.69 1.78
CA GLU A 43 2.66 -6.31 3.20
C GLU A 43 3.21 -7.41 4.13
N ALA A 44 3.07 -8.69 3.74
CA ALA A 44 3.63 -9.83 4.47
C ALA A 44 5.16 -9.86 4.47
N ASP A 45 5.79 -9.22 3.48
CA ASP A 45 7.24 -9.19 3.32
C ASP A 45 7.87 -7.96 4.00
N ALA A 46 7.12 -7.18 4.78
CA ALA A 46 7.57 -5.92 5.37
C ALA A 46 8.83 -6.07 6.22
N GLU A 47 9.00 -7.18 6.90
CA GLU A 47 10.20 -7.49 7.71
C GLU A 47 11.48 -7.62 6.88
N TYR A 48 11.38 -7.82 5.57
CA TYR A 48 12.51 -7.90 4.62
C TYR A 48 12.71 -6.62 3.82
N PHE A 49 11.87 -5.60 4.02
CA PHE A 49 11.92 -4.34 3.30
C PHE A 49 12.75 -3.30 4.08
N PHE A 50 14.04 -3.26 3.79
CA PHE A 50 15.01 -2.41 4.49
C PHE A 50 15.52 -1.25 3.61
N GLY A 51 16.04 -0.22 4.29
CA GLY A 51 16.81 0.87 3.70
C GLY A 51 15.98 2.02 3.15
N ARG A 52 14.65 2.01 3.35
CA ARG A 52 13.75 3.10 2.95
C ARG A 52 12.85 3.60 4.08
N GLU A 53 13.23 3.33 5.32
CA GLU A 53 12.46 3.69 6.52
C GLU A 53 12.26 5.21 6.63
N ALA A 54 13.30 5.98 6.29
CA ALA A 54 13.25 7.44 6.32
C ALA A 54 12.26 8.02 5.29
N GLU A 55 12.20 7.43 4.07
CA GLU A 55 11.24 7.84 3.04
C GLU A 55 9.80 7.47 3.43
N VAL A 56 9.60 6.31 4.07
CA VAL A 56 8.29 5.87 4.58
C VAL A 56 7.81 6.85 5.65
N GLU A 57 8.65 7.17 6.63
CA GLU A 57 8.33 8.15 7.67
C GLU A 57 8.05 9.53 7.09
N GLN A 58 8.85 9.98 6.11
CA GLN A 58 8.63 11.25 5.44
C GLN A 58 7.28 11.27 4.69
N MET A 59 6.89 10.16 4.05
CA MET A 59 5.61 10.07 3.35
C MET A 59 4.45 10.17 4.34
N TRP A 60 4.51 9.46 5.47
CA TRP A 60 3.49 9.55 6.50
C TRP A 60 3.35 10.96 7.06
N ARG A 61 4.46 11.67 7.30
CA ARG A 61 4.41 13.08 7.72
C ARG A 61 3.76 13.99 6.67
N LYS A 62 3.96 13.72 5.37
CA LYS A 62 3.31 14.48 4.30
C LYS A 62 1.81 14.18 4.21
N LEU A 63 1.41 12.94 4.45
CA LEU A 63 0.02 12.52 4.43
C LEU A 63 -0.79 13.09 5.60
N ASP A 64 -0.16 13.47 6.70
CA ASP A 64 -0.82 14.02 7.90
C ASP A 64 -1.40 15.44 7.70
N GLY A 65 -1.27 16.02 6.51
CA GLY A 65 -1.75 17.36 6.18
C GLY A 65 -2.12 17.55 4.71
N PRO A 66 -2.48 18.77 4.33
CA PRO A 66 -2.69 19.10 2.92
C PRO A 66 -1.35 19.15 2.14
N PRO A 67 -1.37 18.84 0.83
CA PRO A 67 -2.52 18.42 0.03
C PRO A 67 -2.96 16.99 0.32
N ARG A 68 -4.14 16.57 -0.21
CA ARG A 68 -4.66 15.21 -0.08
C ARG A 68 -4.47 14.35 -1.34
N LEU A 69 -3.80 14.86 -2.35
CA LEU A 69 -3.44 14.13 -3.56
C LEU A 69 -1.93 14.14 -3.71
N PHE A 70 -1.35 12.96 -3.77
CA PHE A 70 0.08 12.74 -3.92
C PHE A 70 0.38 11.81 -5.09
N ALA A 71 1.58 11.92 -5.65
CA ALA A 71 2.07 11.01 -6.67
C ALA A 71 3.50 10.55 -6.35
N ILE A 72 3.74 9.24 -6.47
CA ILE A 72 5.06 8.64 -6.49
C ILE A 72 5.39 8.30 -7.94
N MET A 73 6.39 8.96 -8.48
CA MET A 73 6.84 8.75 -9.86
C MET A 73 8.24 8.15 -9.91
N GLY A 74 8.50 7.35 -10.93
CA GLY A 74 9.81 6.78 -11.17
C GLY A 74 9.77 5.67 -12.20
N PRO A 75 10.93 5.23 -12.71
CA PRO A 75 11.00 4.23 -13.76
C PRO A 75 10.41 2.89 -13.33
N SER A 76 10.11 2.03 -14.31
CA SER A 76 9.71 0.66 -14.05
C SER A 76 10.82 -0.04 -13.24
N GLY A 77 10.44 -0.86 -12.25
CA GLY A 77 11.40 -1.55 -11.38
C GLY A 77 12.03 -0.70 -10.28
N ALA A 78 11.69 0.59 -10.13
CA ALA A 78 12.20 1.45 -9.04
C ALA A 78 11.68 1.08 -7.64
N GLY A 79 10.89 0.02 -7.52
CA GLY A 79 10.37 -0.45 -6.24
C GLY A 79 9.19 0.35 -5.71
N LYS A 80 8.44 1.09 -6.56
CA LYS A 80 7.27 1.88 -6.14
C LYS A 80 6.21 1.04 -5.44
N SER A 81 5.79 -0.07 -6.06
CA SER A 81 4.77 -0.98 -5.50
C SER A 81 5.24 -1.64 -4.21
N SER A 82 6.52 -2.04 -4.13
CA SER A 82 7.13 -2.56 -2.89
C SER A 82 7.18 -1.51 -1.77
N PHE A 83 7.54 -0.27 -2.12
CA PHE A 83 7.54 0.86 -1.18
C PHE A 83 6.13 1.11 -0.62
N ILE A 84 5.11 1.05 -1.46
CA ILE A 84 3.72 1.21 -1.07
C ILE A 84 3.25 0.05 -0.19
N ALA A 85 3.51 -1.20 -0.60
CA ALA A 85 3.02 -2.37 0.10
C ALA A 85 3.79 -2.64 1.39
N ALA A 86 5.06 -2.99 1.28
CA ALA A 86 5.90 -3.39 2.41
C ALA A 86 6.40 -2.20 3.24
N GLY A 87 6.60 -1.04 2.61
CA GLY A 87 7.02 0.16 3.31
C GLY A 87 5.84 0.89 3.95
N LEU A 88 4.93 1.42 3.12
CA LEU A 88 3.91 2.35 3.59
C LEU A 88 2.72 1.63 4.24
N ALA A 89 2.08 0.69 3.54
CA ALA A 89 0.86 0.05 4.04
C ALA A 89 1.12 -0.84 5.25
N ALA A 90 2.15 -1.64 5.23
CA ALA A 90 2.52 -2.50 6.37
C ALA A 90 2.91 -1.72 7.64
N ASN A 91 3.38 -0.47 7.49
CA ASN A 91 3.77 0.40 8.61
C ASN A 91 2.77 1.54 8.82
N ALA A 92 1.51 1.35 8.45
CA ALA A 92 0.48 2.36 8.61
C ALA A 92 0.23 2.65 10.10
N PRO A 93 0.16 3.92 10.49
CA PRO A 93 -0.32 4.28 11.82
C PRO A 93 -1.75 3.75 12.02
N THR A 94 -2.06 3.30 13.24
CA THR A 94 -3.37 2.66 13.57
C THR A 94 -4.59 3.56 13.28
N ALA A 95 -4.38 4.85 13.16
CA ALA A 95 -5.44 5.82 12.82
C ALA A 95 -5.80 5.83 11.32
N TRP A 96 -5.04 5.14 10.45
CA TRP A 96 -5.19 5.17 9.02
C TRP A 96 -5.82 3.89 8.47
N GLY A 97 -6.95 4.01 7.78
CA GLY A 97 -7.46 2.98 6.89
C GLY A 97 -6.81 3.11 5.51
N ILE A 98 -6.39 1.99 4.92
CA ILE A 98 -5.75 1.98 3.59
C ILE A 98 -6.53 1.06 2.65
N LEU A 99 -6.90 1.61 1.49
CA LEU A 99 -7.38 0.83 0.35
C LEU A 99 -6.34 0.87 -0.76
N ARG A 100 -6.05 -0.28 -1.36
CA ARG A 100 -5.16 -0.37 -2.52
C ARG A 100 -5.90 -0.95 -3.72
N THR A 101 -5.77 -0.27 -4.85
CA THR A 101 -6.32 -0.72 -6.14
C THR A 101 -5.30 -0.48 -7.25
N THR A 102 -5.48 -1.21 -8.35
CA THR A 102 -4.79 -0.99 -9.62
C THR A 102 -5.88 -0.80 -10.69
N PRO A 103 -5.77 0.16 -11.59
CA PRO A 103 -6.82 0.43 -12.58
C PRO A 103 -7.17 -0.80 -13.43
N GLY A 104 -6.16 -1.51 -13.93
CA GLY A 104 -6.38 -2.60 -14.87
C GLY A 104 -7.11 -2.12 -16.12
N ASN A 105 -7.88 -3.01 -16.72
CA ASN A 105 -8.70 -2.73 -17.91
C ASN A 105 -10.13 -2.26 -17.59
N ALA A 106 -10.47 -2.06 -16.31
CA ALA A 106 -11.79 -1.60 -15.85
C ALA A 106 -11.65 -0.88 -14.50
N ALA A 107 -11.11 0.34 -14.53
CA ALA A 107 -10.64 1.06 -13.36
C ALA A 107 -11.70 1.26 -12.26
N ILE A 108 -12.94 1.64 -12.63
CA ILE A 108 -14.03 1.82 -11.68
C ILE A 108 -14.45 0.48 -11.06
N SER A 109 -14.49 -0.59 -11.83
CA SER A 109 -14.85 -1.93 -11.34
C SER A 109 -13.76 -2.52 -10.41
N SER A 110 -12.49 -2.28 -10.72
CA SER A 110 -11.36 -2.66 -9.86
C SER A 110 -11.47 -1.99 -8.49
N LEU A 111 -11.73 -0.69 -8.47
CA LEU A 111 -11.93 0.05 -7.23
C LEU A 111 -13.16 -0.42 -6.46
N ALA A 112 -14.30 -0.61 -7.14
CA ALA A 112 -15.52 -1.14 -6.53
C ALA A 112 -15.29 -2.51 -5.86
N SER A 113 -14.51 -3.39 -6.50
CA SER A 113 -14.20 -4.72 -5.97
C SER A 113 -13.35 -4.67 -4.70
N VAL A 114 -12.42 -3.73 -4.60
CA VAL A 114 -11.61 -3.53 -3.37
C VAL A 114 -12.49 -3.01 -2.24
N ILE A 115 -13.31 -2.00 -2.50
CA ILE A 115 -14.22 -1.42 -1.52
C ILE A 115 -15.26 -2.46 -1.06
N ALA A 116 -15.79 -3.28 -1.98
CA ALA A 116 -16.75 -4.33 -1.63
C ALA A 116 -16.19 -5.34 -0.63
N ARG A 117 -14.92 -5.68 -0.74
CA ARG A 117 -14.26 -6.59 0.21
C ARG A 117 -14.08 -5.93 1.58
N GLU A 118 -13.68 -4.68 1.60
CA GLU A 118 -13.47 -3.93 2.83
C GLU A 118 -14.77 -3.65 3.57
N MET A 119 -15.84 -3.35 2.83
CA MET A 119 -17.15 -2.99 3.36
C MET A 119 -18.11 -4.17 3.47
N ALA A 120 -17.64 -5.41 3.35
CA ALA A 120 -18.50 -6.61 3.36
C ALA A 120 -19.32 -6.78 4.65
N GLY A 121 -18.89 -6.18 5.76
CA GLY A 121 -19.59 -6.15 7.03
C GLY A 121 -20.60 -4.99 7.21
N ASP A 122 -20.70 -4.07 6.24
CA ASP A 122 -21.60 -2.92 6.28
C ASP A 122 -22.76 -3.11 5.28
N PRO A 123 -23.99 -3.44 5.77
CA PRO A 123 -25.15 -3.71 4.91
C PRO A 123 -25.52 -2.52 4.01
N ASP A 124 -25.41 -1.29 4.53
CA ASP A 124 -25.78 -0.08 3.79
C ASP A 124 -24.80 0.16 2.63
N ALA A 125 -23.52 -0.09 2.84
CA ALA A 125 -22.51 -0.02 1.78
C ALA A 125 -22.70 -1.12 0.74
N VAL A 126 -22.97 -2.36 1.15
CA VAL A 126 -23.21 -3.50 0.26
C VAL A 126 -24.41 -3.24 -0.66
N GLU A 127 -25.49 -2.62 -0.17
CA GLU A 127 -26.66 -2.24 -0.99
C GLU A 127 -26.30 -1.23 -2.09
N LEU A 128 -25.36 -0.34 -1.83
CA LEU A 128 -24.93 0.71 -2.75
C LEU A 128 -23.92 0.23 -3.81
N LEU A 129 -23.15 -0.82 -3.54
CA LEU A 129 -22.08 -1.32 -4.43
C LEU A 129 -22.53 -1.61 -5.88
N PRO A 130 -23.72 -2.18 -6.16
CA PRO A 130 -24.17 -2.41 -7.53
C PRO A 130 -24.33 -1.13 -8.36
N ARG A 131 -24.37 0.03 -7.71
CA ARG A 131 -24.46 1.35 -8.35
C ARG A 131 -23.17 2.15 -8.22
N PHE A 132 -22.04 1.50 -7.96
CA PHE A 132 -20.77 2.18 -7.75
C PHE A 132 -20.26 2.94 -8.99
N ASP A 133 -20.76 2.58 -10.17
CA ASP A 133 -20.53 3.32 -11.41
C ASP A 133 -21.16 4.73 -11.42
N GLN A 134 -22.12 4.99 -10.52
CA GLN A 134 -22.67 6.34 -10.30
C GLN A 134 -21.76 7.08 -9.30
N HIS A 135 -21.13 8.16 -9.74
CA HIS A 135 -20.14 8.90 -8.96
C HIS A 135 -20.64 9.33 -7.58
N ASP A 136 -21.91 9.77 -7.46
CA ASP A 136 -22.46 10.16 -6.17
C ASP A 136 -22.57 9.00 -5.20
N VAL A 137 -22.87 7.80 -5.70
CA VAL A 137 -22.93 6.58 -4.90
C VAL A 137 -21.51 6.17 -4.48
N ALA A 138 -20.55 6.18 -5.40
CA ALA A 138 -19.16 5.85 -5.09
C ALA A 138 -18.58 6.79 -4.02
N VAL A 139 -18.83 8.09 -4.11
CA VAL A 139 -18.40 9.09 -3.11
C VAL A 139 -19.04 8.82 -1.74
N ARG A 140 -20.32 8.48 -1.70
CA ARG A 140 -21.01 8.15 -0.43
C ARG A 140 -20.44 6.89 0.22
N VAL A 141 -20.20 5.84 -0.57
CA VAL A 141 -19.62 4.58 -0.06
C VAL A 141 -18.21 4.82 0.48
N LEU A 142 -17.38 5.53 -0.28
CA LEU A 142 -16.02 5.81 0.16
C LEU A 142 -15.99 6.76 1.38
N ALA A 143 -16.89 7.73 1.45
CA ALA A 143 -17.04 8.58 2.63
C ALA A 143 -17.55 7.80 3.86
N ALA A 144 -18.37 6.77 3.68
CA ALA A 144 -18.78 5.88 4.76
C ALA A 144 -17.60 5.06 5.27
N TRP A 145 -16.79 4.49 4.37
CA TRP A 145 -15.55 3.80 4.74
C TRP A 145 -14.58 4.74 5.47
N ALA A 146 -14.34 5.93 4.95
CA ALA A 146 -13.42 6.90 5.56
C ALA A 146 -13.83 7.32 6.98
N ARG A 147 -15.11 7.24 7.33
CA ARG A 147 -15.60 7.53 8.69
C ARG A 147 -15.39 6.39 9.69
N GLN A 148 -15.01 5.20 9.25
CA GLN A 148 -14.70 4.08 10.15
C GLN A 148 -13.34 4.27 10.85
N GLY A 149 -12.43 5.07 10.27
CA GLY A 149 -11.16 5.44 10.86
C GLY A 149 -11.04 6.97 11.08
N THR A 150 -9.89 7.39 11.59
CA THR A 150 -9.57 8.82 11.75
C THR A 150 -9.10 9.41 10.42
N HIS A 151 -8.34 8.66 9.65
CA HIS A 151 -7.79 9.03 8.35
C HIS A 151 -8.00 7.91 7.33
N ALA A 152 -8.17 8.27 6.08
CA ALA A 152 -8.39 7.33 4.97
C ALA A 152 -7.44 7.62 3.81
N LEU A 153 -6.74 6.59 3.35
CA LEU A 153 -5.83 6.62 2.22
C LEU A 153 -6.26 5.63 1.14
N LEU A 154 -6.58 6.16 -0.03
CA LEU A 154 -6.74 5.37 -1.25
C LEU A 154 -5.43 5.39 -2.03
N VAL A 155 -4.83 4.25 -2.23
CA VAL A 155 -3.67 4.05 -3.09
C VAL A 155 -4.11 3.51 -4.44
N VAL A 156 -3.77 4.20 -5.52
CA VAL A 156 -3.92 3.71 -6.89
C VAL A 156 -2.54 3.41 -7.43
N ASP A 157 -2.18 2.13 -7.38
CA ASP A 157 -0.88 1.65 -7.87
C ASP A 157 -0.94 1.40 -9.38
N GLN A 158 0.19 1.58 -10.07
CA GLN A 158 0.30 1.44 -11.53
C GLN A 158 -0.72 2.31 -12.28
N PHE A 159 -0.83 3.58 -11.89
CA PHE A 159 -1.84 4.50 -12.42
C PHE A 159 -1.74 4.70 -13.95
N GLU A 160 -0.56 4.46 -14.55
CA GLU A 160 -0.36 4.43 -16.01
C GLU A 160 -1.28 3.44 -16.75
N GLU A 161 -1.78 2.39 -16.07
CA GLU A 161 -2.72 1.45 -16.68
C GLU A 161 -4.06 2.11 -17.01
N LEU A 162 -4.43 3.18 -16.31
CA LEU A 162 -5.60 3.97 -16.66
C LEU A 162 -5.51 4.49 -18.09
N PHE A 163 -4.33 4.92 -18.52
CA PHE A 163 -4.11 5.50 -19.85
C PHE A 163 -3.88 4.45 -20.93
N THR A 164 -3.32 3.29 -20.55
CA THR A 164 -2.91 2.26 -21.51
C THR A 164 -3.95 1.16 -21.72
N GLN A 165 -4.86 0.96 -20.75
CA GLN A 165 -5.79 -0.16 -20.76
C GLN A 165 -7.27 0.25 -20.73
N ASN A 166 -7.58 1.54 -20.55
CA ASN A 166 -8.94 2.02 -20.46
C ASN A 166 -9.28 3.00 -21.60
N VAL A 167 -10.54 3.02 -22.01
CA VAL A 167 -11.03 4.00 -23.00
C VAL A 167 -11.08 5.41 -22.41
N PRO A 168 -10.99 6.48 -23.25
CA PRO A 168 -10.95 7.87 -22.75
C PRO A 168 -12.11 8.25 -21.82
N GLU A 169 -13.30 7.71 -22.05
CA GLU A 169 -14.48 7.96 -21.23
C GLU A 169 -14.29 7.43 -19.80
N GLU A 170 -13.73 6.22 -19.66
CA GLU A 170 -13.41 5.61 -18.37
C GLU A 170 -12.29 6.38 -17.65
N GLN A 171 -11.27 6.82 -18.40
CA GLN A 171 -10.19 7.65 -17.86
C GLN A 171 -10.73 8.94 -17.23
N CYS A 172 -11.58 9.66 -17.96
CA CYS A 172 -12.20 10.89 -17.46
C CYS A 172 -13.08 10.65 -16.23
N ARG A 173 -13.90 9.60 -16.28
CA ARG A 173 -14.78 9.22 -15.15
C ARG A 173 -13.97 8.85 -13.91
N PHE A 174 -12.92 8.05 -14.06
CA PHE A 174 -12.08 7.65 -12.94
C PHE A 174 -11.33 8.85 -12.34
N ALA A 175 -10.78 9.73 -13.18
CA ALA A 175 -10.11 10.94 -12.71
C ALA A 175 -11.06 11.89 -11.96
N ASP A 176 -12.29 12.11 -12.47
CA ASP A 176 -13.30 12.90 -11.78
C ASP A 176 -13.71 12.27 -10.44
N LEU A 177 -13.81 10.95 -10.39
CA LEU A 177 -14.10 10.21 -9.17
C LEU A 177 -13.02 10.41 -8.11
N LEU A 178 -11.74 10.28 -8.47
CA LEU A 178 -10.62 10.55 -7.56
C LEU A 178 -10.63 11.99 -7.04
N ARG A 179 -10.88 12.97 -7.92
CA ARG A 179 -11.04 14.36 -7.52
C ARG A 179 -12.13 14.54 -6.47
N ARG A 180 -13.28 13.92 -6.68
CA ARG A 180 -14.41 13.99 -5.75
C ARG A 180 -14.12 13.29 -4.43
N PHE A 181 -13.37 12.19 -4.42
CA PHE A 181 -12.95 11.53 -3.18
C PHE A 181 -12.11 12.44 -2.29
N VAL A 182 -11.19 13.20 -2.90
CA VAL A 182 -10.37 14.19 -2.19
C VAL A 182 -11.21 15.33 -1.63
N LEU A 183 -12.14 15.85 -2.44
CA LEU A 183 -12.89 17.07 -2.10
C LEU A 183 -14.11 16.82 -1.22
N GLU A 184 -14.81 15.70 -1.42
CA GLU A 184 -16.12 15.44 -0.84
C GLU A 184 -16.12 14.31 0.20
N ALA A 185 -15.25 13.28 0.02
CA ALA A 185 -15.20 12.14 0.93
C ALA A 185 -14.12 12.23 2.02
N ASN A 186 -13.31 13.28 2.01
CA ASN A 186 -12.21 13.48 2.98
C ASN A 186 -11.15 12.38 2.93
N VAL A 187 -10.87 11.82 1.75
CA VAL A 187 -9.92 10.75 1.52
C VAL A 187 -8.63 11.31 0.95
N HIS A 188 -7.49 10.85 1.47
CA HIS A 188 -6.20 11.07 0.82
C HIS A 188 -6.04 10.10 -0.35
N VAL A 189 -5.47 10.56 -1.44
CA VAL A 189 -5.20 9.75 -2.63
C VAL A 189 -3.71 9.75 -2.92
N LEU A 190 -3.14 8.58 -3.04
CA LEU A 190 -1.75 8.36 -3.44
C LEU A 190 -1.72 7.59 -4.76
N LEU A 191 -1.19 8.22 -5.80
CA LEU A 191 -0.98 7.59 -7.09
C LEU A 191 0.45 7.07 -7.18
N SER A 192 0.65 5.91 -7.75
CA SER A 192 1.98 5.45 -8.18
C SER A 192 1.96 5.31 -9.69
N MET A 193 2.93 5.89 -10.38
CA MET A 193 2.99 5.83 -11.83
C MET A 193 4.43 5.89 -12.35
N ARG A 194 4.60 5.48 -13.58
CA ARG A 194 5.87 5.62 -14.29
C ARG A 194 6.10 7.08 -14.68
N ASP A 195 7.35 7.50 -14.65
CA ASP A 195 7.76 8.87 -14.95
C ASP A 195 7.61 9.26 -16.44
N ASP A 196 7.57 8.28 -17.34
CA ASP A 196 7.30 8.50 -18.77
C ASP A 196 5.81 8.81 -19.09
N PHE A 197 4.92 8.77 -18.10
CA PHE A 197 3.49 9.16 -18.17
C PHE A 197 3.18 10.46 -17.44
N ALA A 198 4.19 11.18 -16.92
CA ALA A 198 4.03 12.40 -16.12
C ALA A 198 3.87 13.67 -16.96
#